data_3e5f9e8fe465fa5b4b0c9d70fb6f3adf
#
_entry.id   3e5f9e8fe465fa5b4b0c9d70fb6f3adf
#
_cell.length_a   1.000
_cell.length_b   1.000
_cell.length_c   1.000
_cell.angle_alpha   90.00
_cell.angle_beta   90.00
_cell.angle_gamma   90.00
#
_symmetry.space_group_name_H-M   'P 1'
#
loop_
_entity.id
_entity.type
_entity.pdbx_description
1 polymer ?
#
loop_
_entity_poly.entity_id
_entity_poly.type
_entity_poly.pdbx_seq_one_letter_code
_entity_poly.pdbx_strand_id
1 'polypeptide(L)'
;PEMTSFFQRFDWLRVVLGAMAILVALVGAGGILASLHNTMNERRREFAILRALGARRGTVFGAIILESLTIAILGVIIGFVFYAGFIAMSAHYIADMTGVVINPMETNVIMALAPAGILVLGTLAGILPAMKAYRTNVGENLVPQT
;
A
#
# COMPACT_ATOMS: atom_id res chain seq x y z
N PRO A 1 5.07 19.29 -37.89
CA PRO A 1 5.63 20.08 -36.77
C PRO A 1 4.58 20.37 -35.66
N GLU A 2 3.29 20.48 -35.99
CA GLU A 2 2.27 20.83 -34.98
C GLU A 2 1.85 19.64 -34.10
N MET A 3 1.90 18.42 -34.60
CA MET A 3 1.57 17.22 -33.80
C MET A 3 2.56 16.97 -32.64
N THR A 4 3.84 17.22 -32.86
CA THR A 4 4.88 17.08 -31.83
C THR A 4 4.69 18.08 -30.67
N SER A 5 4.26 19.30 -30.94
CA SER A 5 3.99 20.30 -29.92
C SER A 5 2.71 19.97 -29.11
N PHE A 6 1.77 19.27 -29.73
CA PHE A 6 0.56 18.81 -29.05
C PHE A 6 0.90 17.70 -28.03
N PHE A 7 1.71 16.73 -28.42
CA PHE A 7 2.16 15.65 -27.50
C PHE A 7 3.04 16.18 -26.38
N GLN A 8 3.94 17.13 -26.64
CA GLN A 8 4.76 17.76 -25.58
C GLN A 8 3.93 18.54 -24.55
N ARG A 9 2.78 19.07 -24.93
CA ARG A 9 1.87 19.73 -23.98
C ARG A 9 1.19 18.75 -23.01
N PHE A 10 1.12 17.46 -23.33
CA PHE A 10 0.55 16.45 -22.46
C PHE A 10 1.60 15.68 -21.64
N ASP A 11 2.88 15.79 -21.96
CA ASP A 11 3.94 15.13 -21.19
C ASP A 11 4.03 15.65 -19.75
N TRP A 12 3.80 16.93 -19.52
CA TRP A 12 3.77 17.46 -18.16
C TRP A 12 2.61 16.90 -17.33
N LEU A 13 1.45 16.62 -17.95
CA LEU A 13 0.32 15.95 -17.30
C LEU A 13 0.71 14.56 -16.79
N ARG A 14 1.44 13.79 -17.59
CA ARG A 14 1.97 12.48 -17.18
C ARG A 14 2.87 12.60 -15.96
N VAL A 15 3.77 13.57 -15.95
CA VAL A 15 4.67 13.81 -14.83
C VAL A 15 3.90 14.21 -13.57
N VAL A 16 2.94 15.12 -13.70
CA VAL A 16 2.09 15.57 -12.58
C VAL A 16 1.26 14.42 -12.02
N LEU A 17 0.56 13.68 -12.90
CA LEU A 17 -0.24 12.52 -12.47
C LEU A 17 0.64 11.42 -11.84
N GLY A 18 1.82 11.18 -12.39
CA GLY A 18 2.79 10.25 -11.80
C GLY A 18 3.28 10.70 -10.43
N ALA A 19 3.59 11.97 -10.26
CA ALA A 19 3.97 12.54 -8.98
C ALA A 19 2.83 12.44 -7.95
N MET A 20 1.59 12.72 -8.36
CA MET A 20 0.40 12.56 -7.51
C MET A 20 0.21 11.09 -7.09
N ALA A 21 0.38 10.14 -8.01
CA ALA A 21 0.28 8.72 -7.71
C ALA A 21 1.33 8.28 -6.68
N ILE A 22 2.59 8.76 -6.82
CA ILE A 22 3.66 8.49 -5.85
C ILE A 22 3.32 9.09 -4.48
N LEU A 23 2.83 10.33 -4.44
CA LEU A 23 2.43 10.98 -3.18
C LEU A 23 1.31 10.20 -2.49
N VAL A 24 0.28 9.78 -3.23
CA VAL A 24 -0.81 8.96 -2.67
C VAL A 24 -0.29 7.63 -2.15
N ALA A 25 0.62 6.97 -2.88
CA ALA A 25 1.23 5.73 -2.43
C ALA A 25 2.06 5.92 -1.15
N LEU A 26 2.80 7.01 -1.02
CA LEU A 26 3.56 7.36 0.19
C LEU A 26 2.64 7.65 1.39
N VAL A 27 1.54 8.37 1.17
CA VAL A 27 0.53 8.62 2.20
C VAL A 27 -0.11 7.31 2.65
N GLY A 28 -0.44 6.41 1.72
CA GLY A 28 -0.95 5.08 2.02
C GLY A 28 0.03 4.23 2.84
N ALA A 29 1.31 4.23 2.46
CA ALA A 29 2.37 3.55 3.22
C ALA A 29 2.52 4.14 4.64
N GLY A 30 2.45 5.47 4.76
CA GLY A 30 2.42 6.17 6.05
C GLY A 30 1.22 5.78 6.90
N GLY A 31 0.04 5.62 6.30
CA GLY A 31 -1.18 5.13 6.95
C GLY A 31 -1.03 3.72 7.51
N ILE A 32 -0.45 2.80 6.72
CA ILE A 32 -0.13 1.44 7.18
C ILE A 32 0.84 1.51 8.37
N LEU A 33 1.91 2.30 8.26
CA LEU A 33 2.89 2.47 9.32
C LEU A 33 2.25 3.00 10.61
N ALA A 34 1.40 4.03 10.52
CA ALA A 34 0.70 4.62 11.66
C ALA A 34 -0.28 3.63 12.30
N SER A 35 -1.06 2.90 11.49
CA SER A 35 -1.98 1.86 11.96
C SER A 35 -1.26 0.76 12.72
N LEU A 36 -0.19 0.21 12.14
CA LEU A 36 0.60 -0.85 12.78
C LEU A 36 1.29 -0.34 14.05
N HIS A 37 1.77 0.92 14.06
CA HIS A 37 2.38 1.51 15.24
C HIS A 37 1.40 1.63 16.40
N ASN A 38 0.15 2.05 16.13
CA ASN A 38 -0.91 2.14 17.13
C ASN A 38 -1.29 0.77 17.67
N THR A 39 -1.56 -0.18 16.77
CA THR A 39 -1.89 -1.57 17.11
C THR A 39 -0.78 -2.23 17.95
N MET A 40 0.49 -1.94 17.66
CA MET A 40 1.62 -2.44 18.43
C MET A 40 1.63 -1.95 19.88
N ASN A 41 1.24 -0.70 20.12
CA ASN A 41 1.15 -0.17 21.49
C ASN A 41 0.04 -0.85 22.29
N GLU A 42 -1.10 -1.13 21.64
CA GLU A 42 -2.23 -1.81 22.25
C GLU A 42 -1.94 -3.29 22.53
N ARG A 43 -1.24 -3.97 21.63
CA ARG A 43 -0.94 -5.41 21.71
C ARG A 43 0.39 -5.75 22.39
N ARG A 44 1.11 -4.78 22.95
CA ARG A 44 2.39 -5.04 23.64
C ARG A 44 2.30 -6.12 24.70
N ARG A 45 1.21 -6.11 25.48
CA ARG A 45 0.97 -7.10 26.54
C ARG A 45 0.75 -8.50 25.96
N GLU A 46 0.00 -8.61 24.87
CA GLU A 46 -0.25 -9.89 24.18
C GLU A 46 1.06 -10.49 23.65
N PHE A 47 1.90 -9.67 23.02
CA PHE A 47 3.21 -10.11 22.53
C PHE A 47 4.16 -10.50 23.69
N ALA A 48 4.10 -9.83 24.83
CA ALA A 48 4.86 -10.23 26.01
C ALA A 48 4.41 -11.58 26.54
N ILE A 49 3.10 -11.84 26.59
CA ILE A 49 2.53 -13.13 27.01
C ILE A 49 2.93 -14.25 26.02
N LEU A 50 2.80 -14.02 24.72
CA LEU A 50 3.20 -15.01 23.71
C LEU A 50 4.69 -15.36 23.84
N ARG A 51 5.54 -14.38 24.11
CA ARG A 51 6.97 -14.60 24.35
C ARG A 51 7.26 -15.33 25.66
N ALA A 52 6.51 -15.06 26.71
CA ALA A 52 6.62 -15.78 27.98
C ALA A 52 6.23 -17.26 27.82
N LEU A 53 5.29 -17.56 26.91
CA LEU A 53 4.88 -18.91 26.52
C LEU A 53 5.86 -19.59 25.55
N GLY A 54 6.99 -18.92 25.20
CA GLY A 54 8.05 -19.52 24.38
C GLY A 54 8.03 -19.15 22.89
N ALA A 55 7.17 -18.22 22.45
CA ALA A 55 7.17 -17.75 21.07
C ALA A 55 8.50 -17.09 20.71
N ARG A 56 9.07 -17.48 19.57
CA ARG A 56 10.33 -16.91 19.07
C ARG A 56 10.09 -15.45 18.61
N ARG A 57 11.11 -14.60 18.75
CA ARG A 57 11.08 -13.20 18.28
C ARG A 57 10.69 -13.10 16.80
N GLY A 58 11.17 -14.06 15.98
CA GLY A 58 10.85 -14.12 14.56
C GLY A 58 9.38 -14.39 14.27
N THR A 59 8.65 -15.08 15.14
CA THR A 59 7.21 -15.33 14.98
C THR A 59 6.42 -14.04 15.09
N VAL A 60 6.73 -13.19 16.07
CA VAL A 60 6.09 -11.87 16.25
C VAL A 60 6.44 -10.96 15.08
N PHE A 61 7.70 -10.92 14.67
CA PHE A 61 8.15 -10.15 13.50
C PHE A 61 7.40 -10.58 12.23
N GLY A 62 7.33 -11.88 11.98
CA GLY A 62 6.65 -12.43 10.80
C GLY A 62 5.15 -12.12 10.81
N ALA A 63 4.49 -12.16 11.96
CA ALA A 63 3.07 -11.82 12.07
C ALA A 63 2.80 -10.36 11.64
N ILE A 64 3.64 -9.41 12.04
CA ILE A 64 3.49 -7.99 11.68
C ILE A 64 3.74 -7.77 10.18
N ILE A 65 4.75 -8.45 9.61
CA ILE A 65 5.00 -8.37 8.16
C ILE A 65 3.84 -8.97 7.37
N LEU A 66 3.29 -10.10 7.81
CA LEU A 66 2.11 -10.70 7.18
C LEU A 66 0.89 -9.78 7.28
N GLU A 67 0.69 -9.11 8.41
CA GLU A 67 -0.40 -8.13 8.58
C GLU A 67 -0.26 -6.97 7.59
N SER A 68 0.92 -6.35 7.49
CA SER A 68 1.17 -5.27 6.54
C SER A 68 1.01 -5.71 5.08
N LEU A 69 1.49 -6.91 4.74
CA LEU A 69 1.34 -7.48 3.41
C LEU A 69 -0.13 -7.75 3.08
N THR A 70 -0.91 -8.27 4.03
CA THR A 70 -2.34 -8.51 3.86
C THR A 70 -3.10 -7.22 3.59
N ILE A 71 -2.81 -6.15 4.34
CA ILE A 71 -3.40 -4.83 4.12
C ILE A 71 -3.05 -4.31 2.72
N ALA A 72 -1.79 -4.44 2.30
CA ALA A 72 -1.35 -4.02 0.99
C ALA A 72 -2.03 -4.82 -0.15
N ILE A 73 -2.17 -6.14 -0.01
CA ILE A 73 -2.86 -7.00 -0.98
C ILE A 73 -4.34 -6.59 -1.10
N LEU A 74 -5.03 -6.43 0.04
CA LEU A 74 -6.43 -6.00 0.04
C LEU A 74 -6.58 -4.62 -0.60
N GLY A 75 -5.67 -3.70 -0.30
CA GLY A 75 -5.63 -2.37 -0.92
C GLY A 75 -5.46 -2.44 -2.44
N VAL A 76 -4.57 -3.29 -2.93
CA VAL A 76 -4.37 -3.52 -4.38
C VAL A 76 -5.64 -4.10 -5.01
N ILE A 77 -6.25 -5.11 -4.41
CA ILE A 77 -7.47 -5.74 -4.95
C ILE A 77 -8.59 -4.71 -5.03
N ILE A 78 -8.86 -3.98 -3.95
CA ILE A 78 -9.89 -2.94 -3.91
C ILE A 78 -9.58 -1.85 -4.92
N GLY A 79 -8.33 -1.40 -5.01
CA GLY A 79 -7.89 -0.40 -5.98
C GLY A 79 -8.12 -0.84 -7.44
N PHE A 80 -7.86 -2.12 -7.76
CA PHE A 80 -8.15 -2.66 -9.08
C PHE A 80 -9.65 -2.72 -9.38
N VAL A 81 -10.48 -3.06 -8.41
CA VAL A 81 -11.95 -3.08 -8.58
C VAL A 81 -12.45 -1.66 -8.90
N PHE A 82 -11.99 -0.66 -8.15
CA PHE A 82 -12.35 0.74 -8.44
C PHE A 82 -11.81 1.21 -9.79
N TYR A 83 -10.56 0.87 -10.12
CA TYR A 83 -9.97 1.18 -11.42
C TYR A 83 -10.78 0.59 -12.57
N ALA A 84 -11.11 -0.71 -12.50
CA ALA A 84 -11.90 -1.39 -13.54
C ALA A 84 -13.29 -0.77 -13.69
N GLY A 85 -13.96 -0.46 -12.58
CA GLY A 85 -15.27 0.19 -12.58
C GLY A 85 -15.21 1.60 -13.19
N PHE A 86 -14.20 2.39 -12.81
CA PHE A 86 -14.02 3.75 -13.33
C PHE A 86 -13.73 3.74 -14.85
N ILE A 87 -12.82 2.87 -15.31
CA ILE A 87 -12.49 2.73 -16.72
C ILE A 87 -13.70 2.25 -17.53
N ALA A 88 -14.44 1.26 -17.03
CA ALA A 88 -15.63 0.77 -17.73
C ALA A 88 -16.69 1.86 -17.89
N MET A 89 -16.94 2.64 -16.83
CA MET A 89 -17.90 3.74 -16.87
C MET A 89 -17.45 4.87 -17.79
N SER A 90 -16.16 5.23 -17.74
CA SER A 90 -15.58 6.27 -18.58
C SER A 90 -15.55 5.88 -20.07
N ALA A 91 -15.20 4.63 -20.37
CA ALA A 91 -15.17 4.10 -21.74
C ALA A 91 -16.57 4.11 -22.38
N HIS A 92 -17.61 3.74 -21.61
CA HIS A 92 -19.00 3.78 -22.08
C HIS A 92 -19.44 5.21 -22.40
N TYR A 93 -19.14 6.15 -21.52
CA TYR A 93 -19.51 7.56 -21.69
C TYR A 93 -18.80 8.22 -22.89
N ILE A 94 -17.52 7.90 -23.09
CA ILE A 94 -16.73 8.41 -24.22
C ILE A 94 -17.19 7.80 -25.54
N ALA A 95 -17.50 6.49 -25.56
CA ALA A 95 -18.01 5.80 -26.74
C ALA A 95 -19.33 6.41 -27.20
N ASP A 96 -20.24 6.72 -26.28
CA ASP A 96 -21.54 7.33 -26.59
C ASP A 96 -21.41 8.77 -27.13
N MET A 97 -20.42 9.53 -26.66
CA MET A 97 -20.22 10.93 -27.08
C MET A 97 -19.38 11.10 -28.35
N THR A 98 -18.38 10.25 -28.55
CA THR A 98 -17.35 10.44 -29.59
C THR A 98 -17.31 9.33 -30.61
N GLY A 99 -17.98 8.20 -30.39
CA GLY A 99 -17.89 7.01 -31.23
C GLY A 99 -16.54 6.30 -31.15
N VAL A 100 -15.63 6.74 -30.28
CA VAL A 100 -14.29 6.14 -30.10
C VAL A 100 -14.37 5.01 -29.06
N VAL A 101 -14.12 3.78 -29.50
CA VAL A 101 -14.05 2.63 -28.61
C VAL A 101 -12.66 2.57 -27.99
N ILE A 102 -12.56 2.93 -26.73
CA ILE A 102 -11.34 2.76 -25.93
C ILE A 102 -11.31 1.32 -25.42
N ASN A 103 -10.22 0.60 -25.73
CA ASN A 103 -10.03 -0.75 -25.21
C ASN A 103 -9.50 -0.66 -23.75
N PRO A 104 -10.32 -0.93 -22.71
CA PRO A 104 -9.92 -0.76 -21.31
C PRO A 104 -8.86 -1.77 -20.85
N MET A 105 -8.57 -2.79 -21.67
CA MET A 105 -7.65 -3.88 -21.33
C MET A 105 -6.31 -3.81 -22.09
N GLU A 106 -5.90 -2.67 -22.61
CA GLU A 106 -4.52 -2.53 -23.08
C GLU A 106 -3.57 -2.65 -21.89
N THR A 107 -2.99 -3.83 -21.77
CA THR A 107 -2.03 -4.19 -20.72
C THR A 107 -0.75 -3.39 -20.91
N ASN A 108 -0.57 -2.36 -20.11
CA ASN A 108 0.68 -1.60 -20.07
C ASN A 108 1.55 -2.16 -18.93
N VAL A 109 2.86 -2.16 -19.11
CA VAL A 109 3.85 -2.56 -18.06
C VAL A 109 3.61 -1.84 -16.74
N ILE A 110 3.14 -0.58 -16.78
CA ILE A 110 2.78 0.22 -15.60
C ILE A 110 1.66 -0.44 -14.79
N MET A 111 0.73 -1.14 -15.46
CA MET A 111 -0.40 -1.81 -14.81
C MET A 111 0.04 -2.99 -13.92
N ALA A 112 1.20 -3.57 -14.20
CA ALA A 112 1.83 -4.60 -13.35
C ALA A 112 2.81 -4.00 -12.33
N LEU A 113 3.54 -2.95 -12.72
CA LEU A 113 4.53 -2.31 -11.84
C LEU A 113 3.89 -1.54 -10.68
N ALA A 114 2.73 -0.90 -10.89
CA ALA A 114 2.06 -0.13 -9.84
C ALA A 114 1.64 -1.01 -8.64
N PRO A 115 0.93 -2.13 -8.82
CA PRO A 115 0.62 -3.06 -7.73
C PRO A 115 1.87 -3.61 -7.05
N ALA A 116 2.88 -4.00 -7.83
CA ALA A 116 4.14 -4.50 -7.30
C ALA A 116 4.82 -3.44 -6.41
N GLY A 117 4.85 -2.19 -6.85
CA GLY A 117 5.36 -1.06 -6.07
C GLY A 117 4.61 -0.85 -4.76
N ILE A 118 3.28 -0.92 -4.80
CA ILE A 118 2.43 -0.79 -3.60
C ILE A 118 2.69 -1.94 -2.61
N LEU A 119 2.82 -3.18 -3.09
CA LEU A 119 3.13 -4.33 -2.24
C LEU A 119 4.51 -4.19 -1.58
N VAL A 120 5.51 -3.72 -2.32
CA VAL A 120 6.84 -3.44 -1.77
C VAL A 120 6.77 -2.34 -0.71
N LEU A 121 6.14 -1.20 -1.00
CA LEU A 121 6.00 -0.09 -0.06
C LEU A 121 5.21 -0.50 1.19
N GLY A 122 4.11 -1.23 1.05
CA GLY A 122 3.30 -1.74 2.15
C GLY A 122 4.09 -2.68 3.05
N THR A 123 4.87 -3.59 2.45
CA THR A 123 5.74 -4.50 3.20
C THR A 123 6.84 -3.75 3.93
N LEU A 124 7.50 -2.78 3.28
CA LEU A 124 8.53 -1.93 3.88
C LEU A 124 7.98 -1.11 5.06
N ALA A 125 6.75 -0.59 4.94
CA ALA A 125 6.08 0.14 6.01
C ALA A 125 5.90 -0.73 7.28
N GLY A 126 5.71 -2.05 7.12
CA GLY A 126 5.63 -3.01 8.22
C GLY A 126 6.96 -3.31 8.90
N ILE A 127 8.10 -3.06 8.25
CA ILE A 127 9.43 -3.41 8.80
C ILE A 127 9.75 -2.59 10.05
N LEU A 128 9.47 -1.28 10.05
CA LEU A 128 9.77 -0.39 11.17
C LEU A 128 9.08 -0.84 12.47
N PRO A 129 7.74 -1.05 12.52
CA PRO A 129 7.07 -1.55 13.71
C PRO A 129 7.50 -2.99 14.06
N ALA A 130 7.73 -3.84 13.06
CA ALA A 130 8.20 -5.21 13.28
C ALA A 130 9.59 -5.25 13.94
N MET A 131 10.52 -4.38 13.54
CA MET A 131 11.83 -4.24 14.18
C MET A 131 11.71 -3.73 15.61
N LYS A 132 10.80 -2.80 15.89
CA LYS A 132 10.54 -2.29 17.23
C LYS A 132 10.02 -3.42 18.13
N ALA A 133 9.09 -4.24 17.64
CA ALA A 133 8.59 -5.42 18.34
C ALA A 133 9.70 -6.43 18.63
N TYR A 134 10.57 -6.67 17.66
CA TYR A 134 11.70 -7.61 17.79
C TYR A 134 12.65 -7.18 18.91
N ARG A 135 12.90 -5.88 19.10
CA ARG A 135 13.82 -5.32 20.09
C ARG A 135 13.21 -5.11 21.48
N THR A 136 11.88 -5.19 21.64
CA THR A 136 11.21 -4.96 22.93
C THR A 136 11.55 -6.08 23.91
N ASN A 137 12.15 -5.71 25.06
CA ASN A 137 12.47 -6.63 26.14
C ASN A 137 11.23 -6.98 26.96
N VAL A 138 11.05 -8.28 27.25
CA VAL A 138 9.89 -8.80 28.02
C VAL A 138 9.88 -8.30 29.46
N GLY A 139 11.07 -8.02 30.04
CA GLY A 139 11.20 -7.67 31.45
C GLY A 139 10.60 -6.31 31.84
N GLU A 140 10.62 -5.31 30.95
CA GLU A 140 10.13 -3.96 31.27
C GLU A 140 8.60 -3.82 31.19
N ASN A 141 7.90 -4.71 30.51
CA ASN A 141 6.46 -4.61 30.27
C ASN A 141 5.60 -5.51 31.16
N LEU A 142 6.21 -6.23 32.10
CA LEU A 142 5.51 -7.07 33.09
C LEU A 142 5.26 -6.35 34.44
N VAL A 143 5.88 -5.18 34.64
CA VAL A 143 5.65 -4.36 35.85
C VAL A 143 4.45 -3.47 35.59
N PRO A 144 3.37 -3.54 36.41
CA PRO A 144 2.25 -2.60 36.31
C PRO A 144 2.77 -1.20 36.60
N GLN A 145 2.61 -0.29 35.68
CA GLN A 145 2.82 1.14 35.96
C GLN A 145 1.63 1.60 36.80
N THR A 146 1.86 1.74 38.10
CA THR A 146 0.95 2.42 39.04
C THR A 146 0.98 3.92 38.82
#